data_563077bee4cf7424c5bca0a484164041
#
_entry.id   563077bee4cf7424c5bca0a484164041
#
_cell.length_a   1.000
_cell.length_b   1.000
_cell.length_c   1.000
_cell.angle_alpha   90.00
_cell.angle_beta   90.00
_cell.angle_gamma   90.00
#
_symmetry.space_group_name_H-M   'P 1'
#
loop_
_entity.id
_entity.type
_entity.pdbx_description
1 polymer ?
#
loop_
_entity_poly.entity_id
_entity_poly.type
_entity_poly.pdbx_seq_one_letter_code
_entity_poly.pdbx_strand_id
1 'polypeptide(L)'
;MKKTFVISVLLTVFATGCNTDVVTTKYLKAIPHKCVYISPIESQDPYVGKVLRDVLEKEFVRKNVQLCDADNANVILTGSTFLTMRSKGETSALNLFGGKQSSAQAIESVTVTAKDKIGNILLTASYNNSDQLTASKLAQEFGSTLADKLR
;
A
#
# COMPACT_ATOMS: atom_id res chain seq x y z
N MET A 1 -11.62 -27.82 -52.75
CA MET A 1 -10.63 -27.45 -51.74
C MET A 1 -11.14 -26.21 -51.01
N LYS A 2 -11.76 -26.38 -49.83
CA LYS A 2 -12.27 -25.29 -48.97
C LYS A 2 -11.25 -25.03 -47.89
N LYS A 3 -10.59 -23.85 -47.94
CA LYS A 3 -9.64 -23.42 -46.88
C LYS A 3 -10.44 -22.82 -45.76
N THR A 4 -10.48 -23.50 -44.63
CA THR A 4 -11.06 -23.02 -43.38
C THR A 4 -10.08 -22.06 -42.71
N PHE A 5 -10.45 -20.79 -42.63
CA PHE A 5 -9.67 -19.73 -41.96
C PHE A 5 -10.05 -19.78 -40.47
N VAL A 6 -9.14 -20.30 -39.63
CA VAL A 6 -9.31 -20.27 -38.17
C VAL A 6 -8.86 -18.88 -37.68
N ILE A 7 -9.84 -18.05 -37.34
CA ILE A 7 -9.58 -16.77 -36.68
C ILE A 7 -9.31 -17.06 -35.21
N SER A 8 -8.02 -17.01 -34.83
CA SER A 8 -7.59 -17.06 -33.43
C SER A 8 -7.91 -15.72 -32.78
N VAL A 9 -8.98 -15.67 -32.00
CA VAL A 9 -9.31 -14.52 -31.16
C VAL A 9 -8.34 -14.50 -30.00
N LEU A 10 -7.33 -13.63 -30.07
CA LEU A 10 -6.39 -13.35 -28.98
C LEU A 10 -7.14 -12.58 -27.90
N LEU A 11 -7.57 -13.28 -26.86
CA LEU A 11 -8.21 -12.70 -25.70
C LEU A 11 -7.11 -11.97 -24.89
N THR A 12 -6.92 -10.68 -25.14
CA THR A 12 -6.09 -9.82 -24.28
C THR A 12 -6.81 -9.65 -22.95
N VAL A 13 -6.39 -10.41 -21.97
CA VAL A 13 -6.76 -10.19 -20.57
C VAL A 13 -6.12 -8.85 -20.18
N PHE A 14 -6.92 -7.79 -20.14
CA PHE A 14 -6.55 -6.56 -19.47
C PHE A 14 -6.39 -6.88 -17.99
N ALA A 15 -5.16 -7.06 -17.56
CA ALA A 15 -4.82 -7.04 -16.14
C ALA A 15 -5.23 -5.64 -15.63
N THR A 16 -6.33 -5.59 -14.87
CA THR A 16 -6.71 -4.40 -14.11
C THR A 16 -5.52 -4.04 -13.24
N GLY A 17 -4.90 -2.89 -13.55
CA GLY A 17 -3.65 -2.48 -12.94
C GLY A 17 -3.79 -2.41 -11.42
N CYS A 18 -3.00 -3.20 -10.71
CA CYS A 18 -2.74 -2.95 -9.31
C CYS A 18 -2.21 -1.51 -9.19
N ASN A 19 -2.90 -0.67 -8.41
CA ASN A 19 -2.46 0.69 -8.08
C ASN A 19 -1.16 0.71 -7.23
N THR A 20 -0.52 -0.44 -7.07
CA THR A 20 0.70 -0.63 -6.30
C THR A 20 1.88 -0.79 -7.23
N ASP A 21 2.84 0.12 -7.15
CA ASP A 21 4.14 0.02 -7.79
C ASP A 21 5.19 -0.43 -6.77
N VAL A 22 5.88 -1.54 -7.04
CA VAL A 22 6.90 -2.10 -6.13
C VAL A 22 8.19 -2.36 -6.89
N VAL A 23 9.23 -1.62 -6.53
CA VAL A 23 10.57 -1.77 -7.06
C VAL A 23 11.46 -2.45 -6.02
N THR A 24 12.09 -3.56 -6.38
CA THR A 24 13.02 -4.30 -5.51
C THR A 24 14.44 -4.21 -6.04
N THR A 25 15.41 -4.19 -5.13
CA THR A 25 16.83 -4.18 -5.47
C THR A 25 17.44 -5.58 -5.32
N LYS A 26 18.65 -5.78 -5.88
CA LYS A 26 19.42 -7.02 -5.71
C LYS A 26 19.75 -7.32 -4.23
N TYR A 27 19.87 -6.30 -3.41
CA TYR A 27 20.20 -6.44 -1.98
C TYR A 27 19.11 -7.17 -1.18
N LEU A 28 17.83 -7.06 -1.60
CA LEU A 28 16.74 -7.78 -0.95
C LEU A 28 16.93 -9.30 -0.95
N LYS A 29 17.47 -9.84 -2.06
CA LYS A 29 17.74 -11.27 -2.20
C LYS A 29 18.96 -11.74 -1.41
N ALA A 30 19.85 -10.83 -1.04
CA ALA A 30 21.05 -11.14 -0.27
C ALA A 30 20.76 -11.40 1.22
N ILE A 31 19.56 -11.04 1.71
CA ILE A 31 19.14 -11.24 3.09
C ILE A 31 18.33 -12.56 3.19
N PRO A 32 18.94 -13.67 3.69
CA PRO A 32 18.29 -14.99 3.69
C PRO A 32 17.12 -15.07 4.67
N HIS A 33 17.24 -14.44 5.85
CA HIS A 33 16.22 -14.42 6.89
C HIS A 33 15.88 -12.97 7.21
N LYS A 34 14.72 -12.52 6.72
CA LYS A 34 14.28 -11.15 6.91
C LYS A 34 13.48 -11.04 8.20
N CYS A 35 13.99 -10.25 9.13
CA CYS A 35 13.27 -9.83 10.31
C CYS A 35 12.96 -8.34 10.18
N VAL A 36 11.69 -8.01 10.05
CA VAL A 36 11.22 -6.69 9.65
C VAL A 36 10.76 -5.89 10.87
N TYR A 37 11.24 -4.67 11.00
CA TYR A 37 10.68 -3.66 11.89
C TYR A 37 9.92 -2.64 11.05
N ILE A 38 8.67 -2.38 11.42
CA ILE A 38 7.84 -1.34 10.80
C ILE A 38 7.91 -0.09 11.68
N SER A 39 8.60 0.93 11.21
CA SER A 39 8.66 2.24 11.88
C SER A 39 7.28 2.91 11.88
N PRO A 40 7.04 3.87 12.77
CA PRO A 40 5.86 4.72 12.68
C PRO A 40 5.73 5.32 11.26
N ILE A 41 4.53 5.22 10.70
CA ILE A 41 4.24 5.79 9.37
C ILE A 41 4.01 7.28 9.54
N GLU A 42 4.77 8.09 8.81
CA GLU A 42 4.61 9.54 8.80
C GLU A 42 3.29 9.92 8.13
N SER A 43 2.50 10.75 8.80
CA SER A 43 1.20 11.19 8.32
C SER A 43 0.87 12.57 8.87
N GLN A 44 0.13 13.36 8.10
CA GLN A 44 -0.45 14.63 8.59
C GLN A 44 -1.45 14.38 9.72
N ASP A 45 -2.12 13.23 9.74
CA ASP A 45 -2.95 12.75 10.83
C ASP A 45 -2.27 11.54 11.49
N PRO A 46 -1.78 11.68 12.75
CA PRO A 46 -1.11 10.59 13.46
C PRO A 46 -1.97 9.33 13.62
N TYR A 47 -3.29 9.48 13.69
CA TYR A 47 -4.21 8.35 13.78
C TYR A 47 -4.18 7.49 12.51
N VAL A 48 -4.16 8.14 11.34
CA VAL A 48 -4.06 7.45 10.06
C VAL A 48 -2.73 6.69 9.95
N GLY A 49 -1.61 7.32 10.33
CA GLY A 49 -0.30 6.66 10.34
C GLY A 49 -0.28 5.42 11.24
N LYS A 50 -0.89 5.52 12.44
CA LYS A 50 -1.02 4.39 13.35
C LYS A 50 -1.86 3.26 12.77
N VAL A 51 -3.03 3.57 12.21
CA VAL A 51 -3.91 2.55 11.59
C VAL A 51 -3.20 1.83 10.46
N LEU A 52 -2.48 2.56 9.60
CA LEU A 52 -1.70 1.97 8.51
C LEU A 52 -0.64 1.00 9.05
N ARG A 53 0.13 1.42 10.04
CA ARG A 53 1.14 0.57 10.66
C ARG A 53 0.53 -0.70 11.25
N ASP A 54 -0.52 -0.58 12.08
CA ASP A 54 -1.16 -1.70 12.76
C ASP A 54 -1.73 -2.72 11.76
N VAL A 55 -2.27 -2.27 10.62
CA VAL A 55 -2.78 -3.16 9.58
C VAL A 55 -1.65 -3.79 8.78
N LEU A 56 -0.57 -3.06 8.48
CA LEU A 56 0.63 -3.62 7.83
C LEU A 56 1.25 -4.74 8.68
N GLU A 57 1.39 -4.52 9.99
CA GLU A 57 1.89 -5.55 10.93
C GLU A 57 1.03 -6.81 10.89
N LYS A 58 -0.31 -6.67 10.90
CA LYS A 58 -1.23 -7.81 10.79
C LYS A 58 -1.08 -8.56 9.47
N GLU A 59 -0.96 -7.85 8.35
CA GLU A 59 -0.77 -8.47 7.05
C GLU A 59 0.58 -9.21 6.95
N PHE A 60 1.64 -8.66 7.52
CA PHE A 60 2.95 -9.29 7.55
C PHE A 60 2.90 -10.60 8.36
N VAL A 61 2.30 -10.58 9.55
CA VAL A 61 2.08 -11.80 10.35
C VAL A 61 1.24 -12.83 9.59
N ARG A 62 0.15 -12.40 8.94
CA ARG A 62 -0.71 -13.27 8.14
C ARG A 62 0.04 -13.95 6.98
N LYS A 63 1.01 -13.26 6.41
CA LYS A 63 1.87 -13.75 5.31
C LYS A 63 3.12 -14.47 5.78
N ASN A 64 3.27 -14.73 7.09
CA ASN A 64 4.44 -15.34 7.71
C ASN A 64 5.76 -14.56 7.49
N VAL A 65 5.69 -13.24 7.42
CA VAL A 65 6.87 -12.37 7.52
C VAL A 65 7.21 -12.21 8.99
N GLN A 66 8.46 -12.46 9.34
CA GLN A 66 8.92 -12.32 10.72
C GLN A 66 9.02 -10.84 11.10
N LEU A 67 8.32 -10.43 12.17
CA LEU A 67 8.44 -9.10 12.76
C LEU A 67 9.40 -9.12 13.94
N CYS A 68 10.18 -8.06 14.07
CA CYS A 68 11.14 -7.86 15.15
C CYS A 68 11.07 -6.45 15.69
N ASP A 69 11.66 -6.27 16.89
CA ASP A 69 11.92 -4.94 17.42
C ASP A 69 13.03 -4.24 16.62
N ALA A 70 13.11 -2.92 16.73
CA ALA A 70 14.04 -2.09 15.97
C ALA A 70 15.50 -2.55 16.08
N ASP A 71 15.93 -2.98 17.27
CA ASP A 71 17.31 -3.40 17.54
C ASP A 71 17.67 -4.74 16.89
N ASN A 72 16.71 -5.65 16.79
CA ASN A 72 16.89 -6.99 16.26
C ASN A 72 16.57 -7.12 14.77
N ALA A 73 15.84 -6.17 14.22
CA ALA A 73 15.46 -6.19 12.79
C ALA A 73 16.68 -6.04 11.88
N ASN A 74 16.69 -6.77 10.78
CA ASN A 74 17.67 -6.58 9.69
C ASN A 74 17.05 -5.89 8.46
N VAL A 75 15.74 -5.68 8.50
CA VAL A 75 15.00 -4.88 7.52
C VAL A 75 14.19 -3.85 8.29
N ILE A 76 14.38 -2.58 7.97
CA ILE A 76 13.65 -1.45 8.56
C ILE A 76 12.74 -0.88 7.48
N LEU A 77 11.44 -0.88 7.75
CA LEU A 77 10.42 -0.36 6.85
C LEU A 77 9.95 1.00 7.37
N THR A 78 10.15 2.03 6.56
CA THR A 78 9.70 3.39 6.81
C THR A 78 8.65 3.77 5.77
N GLY A 79 7.72 4.63 6.11
CA GLY A 79 6.69 5.05 5.17
C GLY A 79 6.11 6.41 5.50
N SER A 80 5.47 6.99 4.49
CA SER A 80 4.72 8.25 4.62
C SER A 80 3.42 8.18 3.85
N THR A 81 2.44 8.96 4.30
CA THR A 81 1.15 9.10 3.63
C THR A 81 0.90 10.54 3.25
N PHE A 82 0.26 10.73 2.11
CA PHE A 82 -0.27 12.02 1.70
C PHE A 82 -1.80 12.00 1.82
N LEU A 83 -2.35 12.96 2.56
CA LEU A 83 -3.77 13.11 2.80
C LEU A 83 -4.30 14.31 2.02
N THR A 84 -5.48 14.16 1.41
CA THR A 84 -6.23 15.25 0.82
C THR A 84 -7.54 15.48 1.55
N MET A 85 -7.95 16.75 1.63
CA MET A 85 -9.28 17.11 2.10
C MET A 85 -10.26 16.96 0.93
N ARG A 86 -11.17 15.99 1.03
CA ARG A 86 -12.28 15.87 0.09
C ARG A 86 -13.52 16.51 0.70
N SER A 87 -14.02 17.53 0.06
CA SER A 87 -15.39 17.97 0.31
C SER A 87 -16.31 16.92 -0.32
N LYS A 88 -17.10 16.22 0.47
CA LYS A 88 -18.22 15.44 -0.06
C LYS A 88 -19.21 16.42 -0.67
N GLY A 89 -19.13 16.60 -1.97
CA GLY A 89 -20.14 17.27 -2.77
C GLY A 89 -21.37 16.37 -2.90
N GLU A 90 -22.07 16.11 -1.82
CA GLU A 90 -23.46 15.66 -1.90
C GLU A 90 -24.32 16.90 -2.08
N THR A 91 -24.70 17.17 -3.30
CA THR A 91 -25.89 17.95 -3.66
C THR A 91 -27.12 17.17 -3.22
N SER A 92 -27.29 17.01 -1.91
CA SER A 92 -28.57 16.63 -1.35
C SER A 92 -29.42 17.89 -1.32
N ALA A 93 -30.56 17.87 -2.00
CA ALA A 93 -31.57 18.92 -2.00
C ALA A 93 -32.13 19.27 -0.60
N LEU A 94 -31.55 18.76 0.47
CA LEU A 94 -31.87 18.98 1.88
C LEU A 94 -30.93 19.96 2.58
N ASN A 95 -29.96 20.59 1.89
CA ASN A 95 -29.09 21.63 2.48
C ASN A 95 -29.76 23.00 2.73
N LEU A 96 -31.08 23.06 2.71
CA LEU A 96 -31.84 24.26 3.10
C LEU A 96 -31.77 24.57 4.60
N PHE A 97 -31.24 23.67 5.42
CA PHE A 97 -31.09 23.87 6.87
C PHE A 97 -29.64 23.64 7.32
N GLY A 98 -28.71 24.52 6.94
CA GLY A 98 -27.45 24.75 7.64
C GLY A 98 -26.62 23.51 8.06
N GLY A 99 -26.56 22.44 7.26
CA GLY A 99 -25.78 21.25 7.55
C GLY A 99 -24.27 21.56 7.47
N LYS A 100 -23.52 21.29 8.56
CA LYS A 100 -22.07 21.38 8.58
C LYS A 100 -21.50 20.48 7.50
N GLN A 101 -20.80 21.05 6.51
CA GLN A 101 -19.97 20.31 5.57
C GLN A 101 -18.87 19.56 6.35
N SER A 102 -19.02 18.26 6.53
CA SER A 102 -17.95 17.44 7.08
C SER A 102 -16.94 17.13 5.96
N SER A 103 -15.84 17.85 5.94
CA SER A 103 -14.70 17.49 5.12
C SER A 103 -14.07 16.21 5.69
N ALA A 104 -14.13 15.12 4.95
CA ALA A 104 -13.45 13.88 5.32
C ALA A 104 -12.03 13.89 4.74
N GLN A 105 -11.03 13.63 5.58
CA GLN A 105 -9.68 13.38 5.11
C GLN A 105 -9.63 12.03 4.40
N ALA A 106 -9.07 12.01 3.20
CA ALA A 106 -8.86 10.79 2.43
C ALA A 106 -7.36 10.60 2.17
N ILE A 107 -6.90 9.37 2.25
CA ILE A 107 -5.54 9.01 1.83
C ILE A 107 -5.48 9.08 0.32
N GLU A 108 -4.58 9.88 -0.21
CA GLU A 108 -4.32 9.98 -1.65
C GLU A 108 -3.23 9.01 -2.08
N SER A 109 -2.14 8.96 -1.32
CA SER A 109 -1.05 8.03 -1.60
C SER A 109 -0.33 7.57 -0.34
N VAL A 110 0.31 6.40 -0.47
CA VAL A 110 1.21 5.84 0.55
C VAL A 110 2.51 5.46 -0.15
N THR A 111 3.64 5.84 0.46
CA THR A 111 4.96 5.41 0.01
C THR A 111 5.68 4.72 1.15
N VAL A 112 6.35 3.61 0.84
CA VAL A 112 7.09 2.80 1.80
C VAL A 112 8.45 2.45 1.23
N THR A 113 9.49 2.54 2.06
CA THR A 113 10.85 2.12 1.72
C THR A 113 11.36 1.15 2.78
N ALA A 114 11.85 0.00 2.34
CA ALA A 114 12.57 -0.95 3.19
C ALA A 114 14.08 -0.79 2.99
N LYS A 115 14.83 -0.71 4.09
CA LYS A 115 16.28 -0.59 4.12
C LYS A 115 16.89 -1.67 5.02
N ASP A 116 18.14 -2.04 4.75
CA ASP A 116 18.93 -2.82 5.69
C ASP A 116 19.53 -1.94 6.80
N LYS A 117 20.23 -2.56 7.77
CA LYS A 117 20.86 -1.86 8.89
C LYS A 117 21.94 -0.85 8.48
N ILE A 118 22.55 -1.03 7.32
CA ILE A 118 23.61 -0.14 6.82
C ILE A 118 23.06 0.92 5.86
N GLY A 119 21.73 0.94 5.63
CA GLY A 119 21.05 1.97 4.87
C GLY A 119 20.84 1.66 3.39
N ASN A 120 21.21 0.48 2.89
CA ASN A 120 20.90 0.11 1.51
C ASN A 120 19.39 -0.04 1.32
N ILE A 121 18.89 0.52 0.24
CA ILE A 121 17.50 0.35 -0.15
C ILE A 121 17.31 -1.07 -0.68
N LEU A 122 16.38 -1.80 -0.06
CA LEU A 122 15.99 -3.15 -0.43
C LEU A 122 14.79 -3.15 -1.34
N LEU A 123 13.82 -2.30 -1.02
CA LEU A 123 12.55 -2.17 -1.72
C LEU A 123 12.00 -0.75 -1.54
N THR A 124 11.38 -0.24 -2.59
CA THR A 124 10.52 0.96 -2.51
C THR A 124 9.19 0.61 -3.15
N ALA A 125 8.11 1.01 -2.50
CA ALA A 125 6.76 0.77 -2.99
C ALA A 125 5.91 2.03 -2.82
N SER A 126 5.04 2.26 -3.77
CA SER A 126 4.03 3.30 -3.71
C SER A 126 2.66 2.75 -4.06
N TYR A 127 1.65 3.29 -3.41
CA TYR A 127 0.26 3.02 -3.69
C TYR A 127 -0.48 4.33 -3.94
N ASN A 128 -1.12 4.44 -5.08
CA ASN A 128 -1.99 5.57 -5.41
C ASN A 128 -3.45 5.16 -5.18
N ASN A 129 -4.14 5.84 -4.25
CA ASN A 129 -5.49 5.50 -3.83
C ASN A 129 -6.56 6.12 -4.76
N SER A 130 -6.49 5.81 -6.05
CA SER A 130 -7.51 6.23 -7.03
C SER A 130 -8.91 5.71 -6.71
N ASP A 131 -9.00 4.53 -6.08
CA ASP A 131 -10.26 3.86 -5.76
C ASP A 131 -10.87 4.32 -4.43
N GLN A 132 -10.25 5.31 -3.79
CA GLN A 132 -10.75 5.92 -2.54
C GLN A 132 -10.96 4.91 -1.40
N LEU A 133 -10.07 3.95 -1.29
CA LEU A 133 -10.11 2.96 -0.21
C LEU A 133 -9.94 3.62 1.16
N THR A 134 -10.55 3.03 2.17
CA THR A 134 -10.28 3.39 3.57
C THR A 134 -8.83 3.05 3.94
N ALA A 135 -8.28 3.72 4.96
CA ALA A 135 -6.93 3.45 5.45
C ALA A 135 -6.68 1.96 5.72
N SER A 136 -7.63 1.28 6.36
CA SER A 136 -7.51 -0.15 6.66
C SER A 136 -7.49 -1.02 5.42
N LYS A 137 -8.38 -0.77 4.44
CA LYS A 137 -8.46 -1.58 3.23
C LYS A 137 -7.25 -1.36 2.33
N LEU A 138 -6.81 -0.11 2.19
CA LEU A 138 -5.59 0.25 1.49
C LEU A 138 -4.38 -0.44 2.12
N ALA A 139 -4.23 -0.36 3.45
CA ALA A 139 -3.14 -0.99 4.16
C ALA A 139 -3.16 -2.52 4.05
N GLN A 140 -4.33 -3.14 3.97
CA GLN A 140 -4.48 -4.57 3.75
C GLN A 140 -3.97 -4.97 2.36
N GLU A 141 -4.41 -4.31 1.30
CA GLU A 141 -4.02 -4.62 -0.08
C GLU A 141 -2.52 -4.33 -0.30
N PHE A 142 -2.08 -3.16 0.12
CA PHE A 142 -0.68 -2.73 0.02
C PHE A 142 0.24 -3.60 0.88
N GLY A 143 -0.15 -3.88 2.12
CA GLY A 143 0.59 -4.72 3.05
C GLY A 143 0.74 -6.16 2.57
N SER A 144 -0.31 -6.72 1.97
CA SER A 144 -0.25 -8.05 1.36
C SER A 144 0.79 -8.10 0.25
N THR A 145 0.82 -7.09 -0.63
CA THR A 145 1.80 -6.99 -1.73
C THR A 145 3.23 -6.84 -1.21
N LEU A 146 3.44 -5.97 -0.19
CA LEU A 146 4.75 -5.79 0.44
C LEU A 146 5.25 -7.06 1.12
N ALA A 147 4.38 -7.73 1.88
CA ALA A 147 4.71 -8.95 2.58
C ALA A 147 5.15 -10.07 1.62
N ASP A 148 4.49 -10.22 0.48
CA ASP A 148 4.86 -11.21 -0.56
C ASP A 148 6.25 -10.94 -1.16
N LYS A 149 6.72 -9.69 -1.14
CA LYS A 149 8.08 -9.33 -1.59
C LYS A 149 9.14 -9.51 -0.50
N LEU A 150 8.73 -9.38 0.77
CA LEU A 150 9.64 -9.47 1.92
C LEU A 150 9.73 -10.88 2.54
N ARG A 151 8.85 -11.77 2.15
CA ARG A 151 8.83 -13.17 2.60
C ARG A 151 9.95 -14.06 2.01
#